data_20cba1ca80260f67b3cb57dca4e41aad
#
_entry.id   20cba1ca80260f67b3cb57dca4e41aad
#
_cell.length_a   1.000
_cell.length_b   1.000
_cell.length_c   1.000
_cell.angle_alpha   90.00
_cell.angle_beta   90.00
_cell.angle_gamma   90.00
#
_symmetry.space_group_name_H-M   'P 1'
#
loop_
_entity.id
_entity.type
_entity.pdbx_description
1 polymer ?
#
loop_
_entity_poly.entity_id
_entity_poly.type
_entity_poly.pdbx_seq_one_letter_code
_entity_poly.pdbx_strand_id
1 'polypeptide(L)'
;MNPKPRRGEIWTAYLEDAPKRHWVLVVSLDARNFSDRVSTILIVPFGSYGEEGPTTMPLPPGETGLPEVSYLKAHFIQVLQKKSLLEPQRRMLSSTRMRQVVDMIRRSADPDAPWTSELRSR
;
A
#
# COMPACT_ATOMS: atom_id res chain seq x y z
N MET A 1 13.47 13.89 13.89
CA MET A 1 13.99 12.82 13.01
C MET A 1 12.84 12.13 12.31
N ASN A 2 12.96 11.89 11.03
CA ASN A 2 11.91 11.23 10.27
C ASN A 2 11.87 9.72 10.56
N PRO A 3 10.67 9.12 10.55
CA PRO A 3 10.56 7.67 10.61
C PRO A 3 11.33 6.99 9.49
N LYS A 4 11.79 5.78 9.74
CA LYS A 4 12.48 4.94 8.76
C LYS A 4 11.72 3.64 8.60
N PRO A 5 10.62 3.65 7.84
CA PRO A 5 9.82 2.45 7.67
C PRO A 5 10.54 1.44 6.80
N ARG A 6 10.14 0.18 6.92
CA ARG A 6 10.61 -0.89 6.04
C ARG A 6 9.57 -1.18 4.98
N ARG A 7 10.04 -1.56 3.81
CA ARG A 7 9.17 -2.03 2.74
C ARG A 7 8.34 -3.21 3.25
N GLY A 8 7.03 -3.15 3.05
CA GLY A 8 6.10 -4.16 3.51
C GLY A 8 5.45 -3.88 4.86
N GLU A 9 5.97 -2.90 5.60
CA GLU A 9 5.35 -2.53 6.87
C GLU A 9 4.04 -1.79 6.66
N ILE A 10 3.14 -1.97 7.64
CA ILE A 10 1.86 -1.25 7.70
C ILE A 10 1.99 -0.18 8.77
N TRP A 11 1.61 1.03 8.40
CA TRP A 11 1.67 2.21 9.28
C TRP A 11 0.35 2.94 9.26
N THR A 12 0.08 3.71 10.30
CA THR A 12 -0.94 4.74 10.23
C THR A 12 -0.31 6.04 9.72
N ALA A 13 -1.11 6.83 9.02
CA ALA A 13 -0.65 8.08 8.45
C ALA A 13 -1.84 9.01 8.22
N TYR A 14 -1.56 10.32 8.18
CA TYR A 14 -2.52 11.27 7.65
C TYR A 14 -2.27 11.44 6.16
N LEU A 15 -3.33 11.23 5.38
CA LEU A 15 -3.30 11.48 3.94
C LEU A 15 -3.89 12.85 3.67
N GLU A 16 -3.36 13.52 2.64
CA GLU A 16 -3.69 14.91 2.34
C GLU A 16 -5.19 15.15 2.13
N ASP A 17 -5.85 14.21 1.46
CA ASP A 17 -7.26 14.33 1.10
C ASP A 17 -8.19 13.71 2.13
N ALA A 18 -7.67 13.32 3.28
CA ALA A 18 -8.48 12.61 4.25
C ALA A 18 -8.23 13.16 5.65
N PRO A 19 -9.27 13.61 6.34
CA PRO A 19 -9.11 14.19 7.67
C PRO A 19 -8.85 13.15 8.76
N LYS A 20 -8.94 11.86 8.41
CA LYS A 20 -8.75 10.77 9.36
C LYS A 20 -7.42 10.08 9.14
N ARG A 21 -6.97 9.41 10.19
CA ARG A 21 -5.87 8.47 10.14
C ARG A 21 -6.21 7.33 9.19
N HIS A 22 -5.28 6.96 8.34
CA HIS A 22 -5.42 5.84 7.42
C HIS A 22 -4.32 4.82 7.65
N TRP A 23 -4.63 3.57 7.37
CA TRP A 23 -3.59 2.55 7.30
C TRP A 23 -3.01 2.54 5.90
N VAL A 24 -1.69 2.47 5.83
CA VAL A 24 -0.95 2.48 4.57
C VAL A 24 0.09 1.38 4.57
N LEU A 25 0.34 0.83 3.39
CA LEU A 25 1.41 -0.14 3.17
C LEU A 25 2.60 0.58 2.54
N VAL A 26 3.77 0.43 3.13
CA VAL A 26 5.00 0.99 2.58
C VAL A 26 5.48 0.08 1.45
N VAL A 27 5.55 0.61 0.24
CA VAL A 27 5.92 -0.18 -0.95
C VAL A 27 7.26 0.25 -1.55
N SER A 28 7.78 1.41 -1.17
CA SER A 28 9.08 1.85 -1.67
C SER A 28 10.21 1.00 -1.11
N LEU A 29 11.33 0.99 -1.84
CA LEU A 29 12.50 0.22 -1.46
C LEU A 29 13.15 0.78 -0.19
N ASP A 30 13.77 -0.10 0.59
CA ASP A 30 14.43 0.29 1.83
C ASP A 30 15.57 1.28 1.61
N ALA A 31 16.22 1.22 0.45
CA ALA A 31 17.25 2.22 0.11
C ALA A 31 16.67 3.64 0.15
N ARG A 32 15.44 3.81 -0.30
CA ARG A 32 14.73 5.09 -0.20
C ARG A 32 14.24 5.34 1.22
N ASN A 33 13.64 4.32 1.81
CA ASN A 33 13.00 4.45 3.12
C ASN A 33 13.99 4.86 4.22
N PHE A 34 15.23 4.36 4.12
CA PHE A 34 16.25 4.60 5.14
C PHE A 34 17.15 5.80 4.83
N SER A 35 17.04 6.38 3.65
CA SER A 35 17.89 7.48 3.25
C SER A 35 17.51 8.78 3.95
N ASP A 36 18.46 9.44 4.59
CA ASP A 36 18.22 10.75 5.19
C ASP A 36 18.16 11.86 4.14
N ARG A 37 18.55 11.57 2.90
CA ARG A 37 18.52 12.53 1.80
C ARG A 37 17.18 12.57 1.08
N VAL A 38 16.33 11.59 1.32
CA VAL A 38 15.04 11.47 0.66
C VAL A 38 13.95 11.60 1.72
N SER A 39 13.10 12.60 1.58
CA SER A 39 12.05 12.89 2.57
C SER A 39 10.75 12.13 2.30
N THR A 40 10.64 11.42 1.17
CA THR A 40 9.39 10.79 0.74
C THR A 40 9.52 9.29 0.60
N ILE A 41 8.37 8.63 0.70
CA ILE A 41 8.21 7.21 0.46
C ILE A 41 7.03 6.99 -0.48
N LEU A 42 6.90 5.78 -1.00
CA LEU A 42 5.71 5.37 -1.75
C LEU A 42 4.87 4.48 -0.85
N ILE A 43 3.57 4.76 -0.83
CA ILE A 43 2.62 3.97 -0.05
C ILE A 43 1.40 3.62 -0.90
N VAL A 44 0.72 2.56 -0.48
CA VAL A 44 -0.60 2.18 -1.00
C VAL A 44 -1.55 2.18 0.19
N PRO A 45 -2.67 2.90 0.11
CA PRO A 45 -3.62 2.94 1.23
C PRO A 45 -4.48 1.68 1.27
N PHE A 46 -4.96 1.34 2.47
CA PHE A 46 -5.99 0.33 2.68
C PHE A 46 -7.34 1.01 2.75
N GLY A 47 -8.35 0.35 2.19
CA GLY A 47 -9.74 0.76 2.35
C GLY A 47 -10.53 -0.28 3.13
N SER A 48 -11.67 0.11 3.66
CA SER A 48 -12.52 -0.79 4.43
C SER A 48 -13.52 -1.56 3.56
N TYR A 49 -13.64 -1.23 2.29
CA TYR A 49 -14.50 -1.93 1.35
C TYR A 49 -13.92 -1.87 -0.05
N GLY A 50 -14.42 -2.73 -0.92
CA GLY A 50 -13.99 -2.80 -2.30
C GLY A 50 -14.34 -4.15 -2.89
N GLU A 51 -13.96 -4.35 -4.15
CA GLU A 51 -14.08 -5.62 -4.84
C GLU A 51 -12.72 -6.10 -5.27
N GLU A 52 -12.50 -7.39 -5.14
CA GLU A 52 -11.28 -8.00 -5.67
C GLU A 52 -11.21 -7.78 -7.18
N GLY A 53 -10.03 -7.41 -7.67
CA GLY A 53 -9.82 -7.18 -9.09
C GLY A 53 -8.35 -7.07 -9.40
N PRO A 54 -8.01 -6.64 -10.62
CA PRO A 54 -6.60 -6.59 -11.07
C PRO A 54 -5.71 -5.68 -10.22
N THR A 55 -6.28 -4.67 -9.60
CA THR A 55 -5.53 -3.69 -8.81
C THR A 55 -6.04 -3.54 -7.37
N THR A 56 -6.95 -4.42 -6.95
CA THR A 56 -7.48 -4.42 -5.58
C THR A 56 -7.38 -5.82 -4.99
N MET A 57 -6.79 -5.93 -3.82
CA MET A 57 -6.59 -7.21 -3.16
C MET A 57 -7.17 -7.17 -1.75
N PRO A 58 -8.14 -8.03 -1.43
CA PRO A 58 -8.60 -8.16 -0.05
C PRO A 58 -7.56 -8.92 0.78
N LEU A 59 -7.32 -8.46 1.98
CA LEU A 59 -6.39 -9.08 2.92
C LEU A 59 -7.10 -9.33 4.25
N PRO A 60 -7.02 -10.55 4.80
CA PRO A 60 -7.66 -10.86 6.06
C PRO A 60 -6.94 -10.24 7.26
N PRO A 61 -7.62 -10.06 8.39
CA PRO A 61 -7.01 -9.50 9.60
C PRO A 61 -5.77 -10.26 10.07
N GLY A 62 -5.71 -11.56 9.82
CA GLY A 62 -4.55 -12.37 10.21
C GLY A 62 -3.26 -11.97 9.51
N GLU A 63 -3.34 -11.38 8.31
CA GLU A 63 -2.16 -10.94 7.56
C GLU A 63 -1.81 -9.49 7.85
N THR A 64 -2.80 -8.64 8.08
CA THR A 64 -2.57 -7.21 8.25
C THR A 64 -2.48 -6.76 9.70
N GLY A 65 -3.11 -7.51 10.61
CA GLY A 65 -3.27 -7.07 11.99
C GLY A 65 -4.36 -6.02 12.15
N LEU A 66 -5.08 -5.67 11.10
CA LEU A 66 -6.18 -4.72 11.15
C LEU A 66 -7.45 -5.43 11.64
N PRO A 67 -8.44 -4.68 12.17
CA PRO A 67 -9.61 -5.32 12.80
C PRO A 67 -10.48 -6.16 11.88
N GLU A 68 -10.53 -5.79 10.59
CA GLU A 68 -11.41 -6.44 9.62
C GLU A 68 -10.66 -6.69 8.32
N VAL A 69 -11.32 -7.36 7.37
CA VAL A 69 -10.78 -7.48 6.01
C VAL A 69 -10.51 -6.09 5.46
N SER A 70 -9.33 -5.90 4.90
CA SER A 70 -8.91 -4.63 4.32
C SER A 70 -8.61 -4.80 2.85
N TYR A 71 -8.94 -3.79 2.07
CA TYR A 71 -8.77 -3.83 0.62
C TYR A 71 -7.60 -2.94 0.25
N LEU A 72 -6.54 -3.57 -0.25
CA LEU A 72 -5.36 -2.85 -0.72
C LEU A 72 -5.58 -2.44 -2.17
N LYS A 73 -5.63 -1.13 -2.41
CA LYS A 73 -5.96 -0.58 -3.73
C LYS A 73 -4.70 -0.02 -4.36
N ALA A 74 -4.01 -0.85 -5.14
CA ALA A 74 -2.72 -0.50 -5.73
C ALA A 74 -2.79 0.70 -6.66
N HIS A 75 -3.94 0.94 -7.30
CA HIS A 75 -4.13 2.09 -8.17
C HIS A 75 -4.13 3.43 -7.43
N PHE A 76 -4.19 3.41 -6.10
CA PHE A 76 -4.05 4.61 -5.27
C PHE A 76 -2.63 4.81 -4.75
N ILE A 77 -1.64 4.13 -5.33
CA ILE A 77 -0.25 4.37 -4.96
C ILE A 77 0.06 5.87 -4.99
N GLN A 78 0.74 6.34 -3.96
CA GLN A 78 1.01 7.76 -3.84
C GLN A 78 2.29 8.03 -3.08
N VAL A 79 2.82 9.21 -3.26
CA VAL A 79 3.97 9.71 -2.51
C VAL A 79 3.48 10.25 -1.16
N LEU A 80 4.20 9.92 -0.11
CA LEU A 80 3.92 10.42 1.22
C LEU A 80 5.21 10.96 1.84
N GLN A 81 5.13 12.09 2.52
CA GLN A 81 6.25 12.58 3.31
C GLN A 81 6.48 11.63 4.48
N LYS A 82 7.73 11.26 4.73
CA LYS A 82 8.05 10.38 5.87
C LYS A 82 7.51 10.92 7.19
N LYS A 83 7.55 12.23 7.36
CA LYS A 83 7.04 12.87 8.58
C LYS A 83 5.52 12.72 8.78
N SER A 84 4.80 12.32 7.73
CA SER A 84 3.36 12.08 7.84
C SER A 84 3.01 10.71 8.37
N LEU A 85 3.99 9.81 8.48
CA LEU A 85 3.80 8.52 9.14
C LEU A 85 3.63 8.75 10.65
N LEU A 86 2.67 8.06 11.24
CA LEU A 86 2.35 8.22 12.66
C LEU A 86 2.89 7.04 13.48
N GLU A 87 2.32 5.84 13.30
CA GLU A 87 2.70 4.69 14.10
C GLU A 87 2.80 3.44 13.25
N PRO A 88 3.86 2.63 13.45
CA PRO A 88 3.92 1.32 12.82
C PRO A 88 2.91 0.39 13.49
N GLN A 89 2.30 -0.49 12.71
CA GLN A 89 1.35 -1.47 13.23
C GLN A 89 2.01 -2.79 13.58
N ARG A 90 3.34 -2.84 13.48
CA ARG A 90 4.18 -4.00 13.84
C ARG A 90 3.79 -5.25 13.05
N ARG A 91 3.38 -5.05 11.82
CA ARG A 91 3.05 -6.11 10.86
C ARG A 91 3.73 -5.84 9.55
N MET A 92 4.16 -6.91 8.91
CA MET A 92 4.71 -6.83 7.55
C MET A 92 3.98 -7.86 6.71
N LEU A 93 3.64 -7.47 5.49
CA LEU A 93 3.13 -8.43 4.54
C LEU A 93 4.24 -9.39 4.12
N SER A 94 3.87 -10.63 3.84
CA SER A 94 4.81 -11.64 3.36
C SER A 94 5.43 -11.23 2.04
N SER A 95 6.60 -11.79 1.73
CA SER A 95 7.26 -11.54 0.44
C SER A 95 6.38 -11.96 -0.74
N THR A 96 5.60 -13.02 -0.57
CA THR A 96 4.65 -13.45 -1.59
C THR A 96 3.60 -12.39 -1.85
N ARG A 97 3.01 -11.85 -0.78
CA ARG A 97 2.03 -10.77 -0.92
C ARG A 97 2.66 -9.51 -1.52
N MET A 98 3.88 -9.18 -1.11
CA MET A 98 4.55 -8.00 -1.66
C MET A 98 4.80 -8.13 -3.17
N ARG A 99 5.11 -9.33 -3.66
CA ARG A 99 5.22 -9.54 -5.12
C ARG A 99 3.90 -9.33 -5.82
N GLN A 100 2.80 -9.80 -5.22
CA GLN A 100 1.46 -9.57 -5.77
C GLN A 100 1.12 -8.08 -5.81
N VAL A 101 1.50 -7.36 -4.76
CA VAL A 101 1.29 -5.90 -4.71
C VAL A 101 2.05 -5.21 -5.84
N VAL A 102 3.30 -5.55 -6.07
CA VAL A 102 4.10 -4.99 -7.16
C VAL A 102 3.43 -5.26 -8.51
N ASP A 103 2.94 -6.47 -8.73
CA ASP A 103 2.23 -6.81 -9.96
C ASP A 103 0.97 -5.96 -10.14
N MET A 104 0.23 -5.74 -9.07
CA MET A 104 -0.95 -4.87 -9.12
C MET A 104 -0.59 -3.42 -9.43
N ILE A 105 0.50 -2.93 -8.85
CA ILE A 105 0.98 -1.57 -9.15
C ILE A 105 1.34 -1.46 -10.63
N ARG A 106 2.03 -2.45 -11.17
CA ARG A 106 2.35 -2.47 -12.60
C ARG A 106 1.11 -2.46 -13.45
N ARG A 107 0.12 -3.28 -13.14
CA ARG A 107 -1.15 -3.33 -13.88
C ARG A 107 -1.88 -1.99 -13.86
N SER A 108 -1.70 -1.22 -12.80
CA SER A 108 -2.38 0.07 -12.67
C SER A 108 -1.94 1.08 -13.74
N ALA A 109 -0.74 0.90 -14.31
CA ALA A 109 -0.16 1.87 -15.23
C ALA A 109 0.34 1.27 -16.54
N ASP A 110 0.36 -0.05 -16.68
CA ASP A 110 0.88 -0.73 -17.86
C ASP A 110 -0.24 -0.95 -18.88
N PRO A 111 -0.20 -0.29 -20.04
CA PRO A 111 -1.26 -0.43 -21.04
C PRO A 111 -1.32 -1.84 -21.65
N ASP A 112 -0.25 -2.63 -21.50
CA ASP A 112 -0.19 -3.97 -22.05
C ASP A 112 -0.56 -5.03 -21.01
N ALA A 113 -0.94 -4.63 -19.80
CA ALA A 113 -1.32 -5.57 -18.75
C ALA A 113 -2.57 -6.36 -19.16
N PRO A 114 -2.61 -7.68 -18.90
CA PRO A 114 -3.68 -8.55 -19.41
C PRO A 114 -4.90 -8.61 -18.48
N TRP A 115 -5.37 -7.49 -18.00
CA TRP A 115 -6.49 -7.46 -17.06
C TRP A 115 -7.80 -6.91 -17.63
N THR A 116 -7.75 -6.39 -18.85
CA THR A 116 -8.93 -5.79 -19.48
C THR A 116 -10.05 -6.79 -19.72
N SER A 117 -9.70 -8.06 -19.97
CA SER A 117 -10.71 -9.09 -20.15
C SER A 117 -11.53 -9.32 -18.88
N GLU A 118 -10.91 -9.18 -17.72
CA GLU A 118 -11.60 -9.30 -16.44
C GLU A 118 -12.61 -8.18 -16.26
N LEU A 119 -12.23 -6.97 -16.62
CA LEU A 119 -13.13 -5.83 -16.56
C LEU A 119 -14.30 -5.98 -17.50
N ARG A 120 -14.06 -6.52 -18.69
CA ARG A 120 -15.12 -6.69 -19.68
C ARG A 120 -16.14 -7.75 -19.30
N SER A 121 -15.76 -8.69 -18.48
CA SER A 121 -16.67 -9.75 -18.04
C SER A 121 -17.61 -9.33 -16.93
N ARG A 122 -17.53 -8.11 -16.52
CA ARG A 122 -18.32 -7.57 -15.40
C ARG A 122 -19.46 -6.67 -15.83
#